data_1f4ac06cae12b38c319ae3279d41f7c2
#
_entry.id   1f4ac06cae12b38c319ae3279d41f7c2
#
_cell.length_a   1.000
_cell.length_b   1.000
_cell.length_c   1.000
_cell.angle_alpha   90.00
_cell.angle_beta   90.00
_cell.angle_gamma   90.00
#
_symmetry.space_group_name_H-M   'P 1'
#
loop_
_entity.id
_entity.type
_entity.pdbx_description
1 polymer ?
#
loop_
_entity_poly.entity_id
_entity_poly.type
_entity_poly.pdbx_seq_one_letter_code
_entity_poly.pdbx_strand_id
1 'polypeptide(L)' 'MTTKTSPQFVVCINNEGHQASFEPRKIYQVVPDKEAESHKMLRVIDESEEDYLFPASMFMPISLPQTLIKELALAT' A
#
# COMPACT_ATOMS: atom_id res chain seq x y z
N MET A 1 19.42 12.64 -3.56
CA MET A 1 18.97 12.20 -3.86
C MET A 1 18.07 11.91 -3.95
N THR A 2 17.73 11.79 -4.31
CA THR A 2 16.95 11.42 -4.45
C THR A 2 16.52 10.61 -4.52
N THR A 3 16.35 10.60 -4.23
CA THR A 3 16.02 9.48 -4.23
C THR A 3 14.90 9.08 -4.80
N LYS A 4 14.88 8.43 -5.62
CA LYS A 4 13.86 7.99 -6.21
C LYS A 4 13.16 7.07 -5.43
N THR A 5 11.99 7.21 -5.28
CA THR A 5 11.17 6.35 -4.50
C THR A 5 10.79 5.12 -5.25
N SER A 6 11.14 3.99 -4.72
CA SER A 6 10.66 2.73 -5.28
C SER A 6 9.21 2.54 -4.91
N PRO A 7 8.43 1.83 -5.71
CA PRO A 7 7.09 1.45 -5.30
C PRO A 7 7.14 0.62 -4.02
N GLN A 8 6.22 0.88 -3.13
CA GLN A 8 6.12 0.17 -1.86
C GLN A 8 4.86 -0.66 -1.85
N PHE A 9 4.94 -1.81 -1.20
CA PHE A 9 3.81 -2.72 -1.13
C PHE A 9 3.60 -3.19 0.29
N VAL A 10 2.35 -3.44 0.62
CA VAL A 10 1.95 -3.94 1.94
C VAL A 10 0.94 -5.05 1.73
N VAL A 11 0.79 -5.89 2.73
CA VAL A 11 -0.27 -6.88 2.74
C VAL A 11 -1.31 -6.46 3.77
N CYS A 12 -2.57 -6.57 3.39
CA CYS A 12 -3.66 -6.25 4.31
C CYS A 12 -3.79 -7.36 5.32
N ILE A 13 -3.70 -7.03 6.61
CA ILE A 13 -3.83 -8.02 7.66
C ILE A 13 -5.14 -7.88 8.43
N ASN A 14 -5.85 -6.77 8.22
CA ASN A 14 -7.11 -6.55 8.92
C ASN A 14 -7.94 -5.56 8.11
N ASN A 15 -9.08 -6.01 7.61
CA ASN A 15 -9.94 -5.13 6.81
C ASN A 15 -11.21 -4.75 7.56
N GLU A 16 -11.22 -4.87 8.86
CA GLU A 16 -12.41 -4.56 9.65
C GLU A 16 -12.83 -3.12 9.43
N GLY A 17 -14.10 -2.91 9.06
CA GLY A 17 -14.60 -1.58 8.74
C GLY A 17 -14.31 -1.13 7.33
N HIS A 18 -13.54 -1.91 6.55
CA HIS A 18 -13.15 -1.53 5.20
C HIS A 18 -13.25 -2.70 4.23
N GLN A 19 -14.26 -3.55 4.43
CA GLN A 19 -14.37 -4.79 3.65
C GLN A 19 -14.56 -4.55 2.16
N ALA A 20 -15.13 -3.42 1.78
CA ALA A 20 -15.32 -3.12 0.37
C ALA A 20 -14.03 -2.61 -0.28
N SER A 21 -13.09 -2.13 0.52
CA SER A 21 -11.86 -1.54 0.00
C SER A 21 -10.69 -2.51 -0.05
N PHE A 22 -10.66 -3.50 0.85
CA PHE A 22 -9.51 -4.38 0.97
C PHE A 22 -9.93 -5.81 1.28
N GLU A 23 -9.13 -6.76 0.77
CA GLU A 23 -9.26 -8.16 1.11
C GLU A 23 -8.10 -8.56 2.01
N PRO A 24 -8.34 -9.36 3.07
CA PRO A 24 -7.24 -9.81 3.93
C PRO A 24 -6.27 -10.66 3.15
N ARG A 25 -4.99 -10.51 3.48
CA ARG A 25 -3.90 -11.29 2.90
C ARG A 25 -3.69 -11.00 1.43
N LYS A 26 -4.11 -9.84 0.95
CA LYS A 26 -3.86 -9.41 -0.40
C LYS A 26 -2.86 -8.28 -0.38
N ILE A 27 -2.09 -8.14 -1.46
CA ILE A 27 -1.03 -7.14 -1.57
C ILE A 27 -1.58 -5.88 -2.22
N TYR A 28 -1.23 -4.74 -1.63
CA TYR A 28 -1.64 -3.44 -2.16
C TYR A 28 -0.44 -2.52 -2.28
N GLN A 29 -0.52 -1.59 -3.19
CA GLN A 29 0.55 -0.62 -3.41
C GLN A 29 0.33 0.61 -2.55
N VAL A 30 1.42 1.12 -1.97
CA VAL A 30 1.40 2.31 -1.13
C VAL A 30 2.00 3.46 -1.93
N VAL A 31 1.32 4.61 -1.87
CA VAL A 31 1.85 5.85 -2.44
C VAL A 31 2.60 6.56 -1.31
N PRO A 32 3.88 6.87 -1.50
CA PRO A 32 4.63 7.53 -0.42
C PRO A 32 3.98 8.86 -0.03
N ASP A 33 3.81 9.07 1.27
CA ASP A 33 3.18 10.27 1.80
C ASP A 33 3.68 10.49 3.21
N LYS A 34 4.68 11.35 3.35
CA LYS A 34 5.31 11.55 4.64
C LYS A 34 4.37 12.10 5.68
N GLU A 35 3.47 12.97 5.26
CA GLU A 35 2.53 13.55 6.20
C GLU A 35 1.57 12.49 6.74
N ALA A 36 1.10 11.63 5.87
CA ALA A 36 0.23 10.54 6.31
C ALA A 36 0.97 9.64 7.29
N GLU A 37 2.22 9.33 6.99
CA GLU A 37 3.01 8.44 7.83
C GLU A 37 3.23 9.05 9.21
N SER A 38 3.37 10.36 9.29
CA SER A 38 3.56 11.02 10.58
C SER A 38 2.32 10.91 11.46
N HIS A 39 1.17 10.62 10.86
CA HIS A 39 -0.08 10.41 11.60
C HIS A 39 -0.45 8.93 11.68
N LYS A 40 0.51 8.05 11.43
CA LYS A 40 0.32 6.60 11.47
C LYS A 40 -0.73 6.14 10.48
N MET A 41 -0.78 6.82 9.33
CA MET A 41 -1.66 6.47 8.23
C MET A 41 -0.80 6.13 7.02
N LEU A 42 -1.37 5.36 6.11
CA LEU A 42 -0.74 5.06 4.84
C LEU A 42 -1.69 5.47 3.73
N ARG A 43 -1.12 5.96 2.63
CA ARG A 43 -1.89 6.24 1.44
C ARG A 43 -1.81 5.00 0.57
N VAL A 44 -2.90 4.26 0.47
CA VAL A 44 -2.92 2.96 -0.16
C VAL A 44 -3.91 2.96 -1.31
N ILE A 45 -3.53 2.32 -2.42
CA ILE A 45 -4.43 2.17 -3.55
C ILE A 45 -5.31 0.96 -3.26
N ASP A 46 -6.61 1.18 -3.13
CA ASP A 46 -7.53 0.12 -2.73
C ASP A 46 -8.14 -0.59 -3.94
N GLU A 47 -9.15 -1.40 -3.70
CA GLU A 47 -9.76 -2.19 -4.77
C GLU A 47 -10.44 -1.31 -5.83
N SER A 48 -10.77 -0.07 -5.51
CA SER A 48 -11.32 0.85 -6.48
C SER A 48 -10.25 1.46 -7.38
N GLU A 49 -8.98 1.16 -7.10
CA GLU A 49 -7.83 1.69 -7.84
C GLU A 49 -7.60 3.18 -7.59
N GLU A 50 -8.14 3.67 -6.48
CA GLU A 50 -7.90 5.04 -6.04
C GLU A 50 -7.16 5.01 -4.72
N ASP A 51 -6.40 6.07 -4.45
CA ASP A 51 -5.61 6.13 -3.24
C ASP A 51 -6.31 6.97 -2.18
N TYR A 52 -6.37 6.40 -0.99
CA TYR A 52 -6.94 7.07 0.17
C TYR A 52 -6.07 6.78 1.37
N LEU A 53 -6.32 7.51 2.46
CA LEU A 53 -5.60 7.31 3.71
C LEU A 53 -6.29 6.26 4.56
N PHE A 54 -5.51 5.31 5.06
CA PHE A 54 -6.01 4.24 5.91
C PHE A 54 -5.07 4.05 7.08
N PRO A 55 -5.56 3.54 8.23
CA PRO A 55 -4.69 3.30 9.37
C PRO A 55 -3.57 2.33 9.02
N ALA A 56 -2.35 2.67 9.40
CA ALA A 56 -1.21 1.81 9.08
C ALA A 56 -1.33 0.45 9.75
N SER A 57 -2.08 0.37 10.85
CA SER A 57 -2.25 -0.88 11.57
C SER A 57 -3.00 -1.95 10.77
N MET A 58 -3.66 -1.56 9.69
CA MET A 58 -4.35 -2.53 8.83
C MET A 58 -3.40 -3.31 7.95
N PHE A 59 -2.14 -2.90 7.86
CA PHE A 59 -1.23 -3.42 6.86
C PHE A 59 0.11 -3.81 7.45
N MET A 60 0.80 -4.70 6.75
CA MET A 60 2.16 -5.05 7.11
C MET A 60 3.05 -4.84 5.89
N PRO A 61 4.17 -4.09 6.05
CA PRO A 61 5.06 -3.88 4.92
C PRO A 61 5.70 -5.19 4.48
N ILE A 62 5.90 -5.34 3.18
CA ILE A 62 6.55 -6.53 2.65
C ILE A 62 7.63 -6.10 1.68
N SER A 63 8.65 -6.96 1.56
CA SER A 63 9.72 -6.79 0.60
C SER A 63 9.47 -7.76 -0.55
N LEU A 64 9.55 -7.23 -1.77
CA LEU A 64 9.31 -8.04 -2.96
C LEU A 64 10.53 -7.99 -3.87
N PRO A 65 10.78 -9.06 -4.64
CA PRO A 65 11.82 -9.01 -5.66
C PRO A 65 11.55 -7.89 -6.64
N GLN A 66 12.63 -7.32 -7.17
CA GLN A 66 12.52 -6.21 -8.12
C GLN A 66 11.65 -6.56 -9.33
N THR A 67 11.80 -7.77 -9.84
CA THR A 67 11.02 -8.17 -11.00
C THR A 67 9.52 -8.19 -10.69
N LEU A 68 9.16 -8.64 -9.49
CA LEU A 68 7.76 -8.67 -9.11
C LEU A 68 7.23 -7.26 -8.89
N ILE A 69 8.03 -6.38 -8.32
CA ILE A 69 7.63 -5.00 -8.14
C ILE A 69 7.31 -4.36 -9.48
N LYS A 70 8.16 -4.60 -10.47
CA LYS A 70 7.92 -4.06 -11.80
C LYS A 70 6.62 -4.56 -12.40
N GLU A 71 6.36 -5.84 -12.25
CA GLU A 71 5.13 -6.41 -12.78
C GLU A 71 3.90 -5.80 -12.13
N LEU A 72 3.94 -5.67 -10.81
CA LEU A 72 2.79 -5.12 -10.09
C LEU A 72 2.58 -3.66 -10.42
N ALA A 73 3.65 -2.88 -10.53
CA ALA A 73 3.53 -1.47 -10.83
C ALA A 73 3.02 -1.24 -12.25
N LEU A 74 3.42 -2.10 -13.19
CA LEU A 74 2.97 -1.96 -14.55
C LEU A 74 1.53 -2.38 -14.71
N ALA A 75 1.02 -3.20 -13.82
CA ALA A 75 -0.35 -3.66 -13.91
C ALA A 75 -1.35 -2.59 -13.51
N THR A 76 -0.90 -1.51 -12.91
CA THR A 76 -1.80 -0.43 -12.47
C THR A 76 -1.88 0.76 -13.42
#